data_b75994540bb45c47b9f110503c4931b2
#
_entry.id   b75994540bb45c47b9f110503c4931b2
#
_cell.length_a   1.000
_cell.length_b   1.000
_cell.length_c   1.000
_cell.angle_alpha   90.00
_cell.angle_beta   90.00
_cell.angle_gamma   90.00
#
_symmetry.space_group_name_H-M   'P 1'
#
loop_
_entity.id
_entity.type
_entity.pdbx_description
1 polymer ?
#
loop_
_entity_poly.entity_id
_entity_poly.type
_entity_poly.pdbx_seq_one_letter_code
_entity_poly.pdbx_strand_id
1 'polypeptide(L)'
;ITDAELVIKNNDIVLSRQPVVLEKGANHLEATFRIKNPRLWWCNGMGEQNMYDFSAQIVAENKVIASQNDRIGLRTIRLEQEKDQWGRSFRFILNGVPVYAKGVNVIPFDNILSDVTPETYRRNLEPAAQANMNMLRVWGGGIYETDEFYRQCDSLGLMIWQDFIFSCTMYPR
;
A
#
# COMPACT_ATOMS: atom_id res chain seq x y z
N ILE A 1 -28.85 15.07 11.61
CA ILE A 1 -28.40 15.39 10.23
C ILE A 1 -27.56 16.64 10.34
N THR A 2 -26.37 16.61 9.74
CA THR A 2 -25.41 17.74 9.74
C THR A 2 -24.91 17.95 8.31
N ASP A 3 -25.05 19.17 7.80
CA ASP A 3 -24.46 19.55 6.53
C ASP A 3 -22.95 19.74 6.71
N ALA A 4 -22.18 19.15 5.80
CA ALA A 4 -20.73 19.18 5.81
C ALA A 4 -20.16 19.16 4.40
N GLU A 5 -18.85 19.25 4.27
CA GLU A 5 -18.12 19.07 3.02
C GLU A 5 -17.10 17.94 3.19
N LEU A 6 -17.02 17.07 2.20
CA LEU A 6 -15.90 16.16 2.03
C LEU A 6 -14.84 16.85 1.15
N VAL A 7 -13.64 17.03 1.71
CA VAL A 7 -12.53 17.69 1.04
C VAL A 7 -11.37 16.70 0.91
N ILE A 8 -10.94 16.45 -0.32
CA ILE A 8 -9.77 15.62 -0.62
C ILE A 8 -8.63 16.53 -1.04
N LYS A 9 -7.47 16.33 -0.43
CA LYS A 9 -6.24 17.08 -0.75
C LYS A 9 -5.08 16.14 -1.06
N ASN A 10 -4.13 16.65 -1.83
CA ASN A 10 -2.78 16.11 -1.91
C ASN A 10 -1.84 17.20 -1.39
N ASN A 11 -1.23 16.99 -0.24
CA ASN A 11 -0.62 18.05 0.57
C ASN A 11 -1.61 19.23 0.75
N ASP A 12 -1.25 20.43 0.33
CA ASP A 12 -2.10 21.62 0.42
C ASP A 12 -3.04 21.83 -0.78
N ILE A 13 -2.92 21.00 -1.83
CA ILE A 13 -3.72 21.15 -3.06
C ILE A 13 -5.04 20.43 -2.90
N VAL A 14 -6.15 21.18 -2.99
CA VAL A 14 -7.50 20.60 -3.01
C VAL A 14 -7.75 19.92 -4.36
N LEU A 15 -8.02 18.62 -4.33
CA LEU A 15 -8.33 17.80 -5.50
C LEU A 15 -9.83 17.66 -5.73
N SER A 16 -10.60 17.61 -4.64
CA SER A 16 -12.06 17.52 -4.67
C SER A 16 -12.64 18.22 -3.45
N ARG A 17 -13.78 18.86 -3.63
CA ARG A 17 -14.61 19.42 -2.56
C ARG A 17 -16.06 19.22 -2.95
N GLN A 18 -16.83 18.56 -2.12
CA GLN A 18 -18.24 18.29 -2.38
C GLN A 18 -19.08 18.37 -1.10
N PRO A 19 -20.31 18.89 -1.19
CA PRO A 19 -21.24 18.86 -0.06
C PRO A 19 -21.66 17.43 0.25
N VAL A 20 -21.78 17.13 1.53
CA VAL A 20 -22.25 15.86 2.06
C VAL A 20 -23.19 16.09 3.22
N VAL A 21 -24.09 15.15 3.45
CA VAL A 21 -24.99 15.15 4.58
C VAL A 21 -24.61 14.01 5.50
N LEU A 22 -24.29 14.31 6.75
CA LEU A 22 -23.94 13.31 7.75
C LEU A 22 -25.18 12.93 8.56
N GLU A 23 -25.41 11.64 8.69
CA GLU A 23 -26.46 11.06 9.52
C GLU A 23 -25.90 10.48 10.83
N LYS A 24 -26.77 10.24 11.79
CA LYS A 24 -26.36 9.56 13.03
C LYS A 24 -25.96 8.12 12.74
N GLY A 25 -24.77 7.73 13.16
CA GLY A 25 -24.21 6.39 12.95
C GLY A 25 -23.11 6.37 11.88
N ALA A 26 -22.94 5.25 11.20
CA ALA A 26 -21.93 5.09 10.16
C ALA A 26 -22.35 5.79 8.87
N ASN A 27 -21.44 6.58 8.29
CA ASN A 27 -21.62 7.23 6.98
C ASN A 27 -20.63 6.66 5.99
N HIS A 28 -21.07 6.35 4.78
CA HIS A 28 -20.22 5.98 3.67
C HIS A 28 -20.16 7.14 2.68
N LEU A 29 -18.97 7.72 2.50
CA LEU A 29 -18.77 8.87 1.63
C LEU A 29 -17.77 8.51 0.54
N GLU A 30 -18.03 8.99 -0.67
CA GLU A 30 -17.18 8.73 -1.83
C GLU A 30 -16.85 10.04 -2.54
N ALA A 31 -15.60 10.18 -2.96
CA ALA A 31 -15.16 11.30 -3.79
C ALA A 31 -14.31 10.81 -4.95
N THR A 32 -14.56 11.36 -6.14
CA THR A 32 -13.78 11.07 -7.33
C THR A 32 -13.00 12.31 -7.75
N PHE A 33 -11.72 12.11 -8.08
CA PHE A 33 -10.84 13.17 -8.58
C PHE A 33 -9.86 12.61 -9.61
N ARG A 34 -9.21 13.49 -10.36
CA ARG A 34 -8.22 13.11 -11.37
C ARG A 34 -6.90 13.83 -11.14
N ILE A 35 -5.81 13.06 -11.17
CA ILE A 35 -4.45 13.60 -11.20
C ILE A 35 -3.96 13.57 -12.64
N LYS A 36 -3.60 14.74 -13.18
CA LYS A 36 -3.03 14.84 -14.54
C LYS A 36 -1.54 14.54 -14.51
N ASN A 37 -1.08 13.67 -15.44
CA ASN A 37 0.33 13.28 -15.57
C ASN A 37 0.97 12.89 -14.24
N PRO A 38 0.44 11.86 -13.53
CA PRO A 38 0.97 11.48 -12.24
C PRO A 38 2.39 10.94 -12.39
N ARG A 39 3.27 11.26 -11.44
CA ARG A 39 4.53 10.55 -11.27
C ARG A 39 4.21 9.19 -10.66
N LEU A 40 4.52 8.13 -11.39
CA LEU A 40 4.21 6.78 -10.96
C LEU A 40 5.25 6.29 -9.94
N TRP A 41 4.79 5.44 -9.03
CA TRP A 41 5.66 4.67 -8.16
C TRP A 41 6.23 3.47 -8.93
N TRP A 42 7.52 3.22 -8.77
CA TRP A 42 8.21 2.08 -9.35
C TRP A 42 8.88 1.24 -8.26
N CYS A 43 9.00 -0.05 -8.51
CA CYS A 43 9.77 -0.89 -7.61
C CYS A 43 11.27 -0.62 -7.74
N ASN A 44 12.02 -1.01 -6.72
CA ASN A 44 13.46 -0.83 -6.63
C ASN A 44 14.18 -1.32 -7.89
N GLY A 45 15.05 -0.48 -8.44
CA GLY A 45 15.81 -0.72 -9.66
C GLY A 45 15.05 -0.49 -10.98
N MET A 46 13.79 -0.01 -10.95
CA MET A 46 13.02 0.31 -12.15
C MET A 46 12.62 1.79 -12.28
N GLY A 47 12.81 2.58 -11.24
CA GLY A 47 12.47 4.01 -11.23
C GLY A 47 12.31 4.53 -9.81
N GLU A 48 11.73 5.73 -9.70
CA GLU A 48 11.56 6.41 -8.41
C GLU A 48 10.32 5.91 -7.66
N GLN A 49 10.39 5.93 -6.32
CA GLN A 49 9.28 5.63 -5.42
C GLN A 49 8.48 6.90 -5.13
N ASN A 50 7.82 7.43 -6.17
CA ASN A 50 7.00 8.63 -6.03
C ASN A 50 5.78 8.36 -5.15
N MET A 51 5.67 9.09 -4.04
CA MET A 51 4.58 8.99 -3.09
C MET A 51 3.75 10.28 -3.08
N TYR A 52 2.46 10.14 -2.79
CA TYR A 52 1.49 11.22 -2.67
C TYR A 52 0.90 11.18 -1.26
N ASP A 53 0.87 12.33 -0.60
CA ASP A 53 0.28 12.47 0.73
C ASP A 53 -1.16 12.99 0.59
N PHE A 54 -2.12 12.08 0.61
CA PHE A 54 -3.53 12.40 0.54
C PHE A 54 -4.12 12.65 1.93
N SER A 55 -5.04 13.61 2.01
CA SER A 55 -5.91 13.76 3.17
C SER A 55 -7.37 13.82 2.74
N ALA A 56 -8.23 13.10 3.47
CA ALA A 56 -9.68 13.22 3.39
C ALA A 56 -10.16 13.95 4.66
N GLN A 57 -10.86 15.04 4.50
CA GLN A 57 -11.33 15.88 5.60
C GLN A 57 -12.85 16.06 5.52
N ILE A 58 -13.49 15.96 6.67
CA ILE A 58 -14.88 16.40 6.82
C ILE A 58 -14.86 17.77 7.46
N VAL A 59 -15.46 18.74 6.78
CA VAL A 59 -15.52 20.14 7.22
C VAL A 59 -16.99 20.51 7.47
N ALA A 60 -17.31 20.90 8.70
CA ALA A 60 -18.63 21.43 9.08
C ALA A 60 -18.42 22.76 9.79
N GLU A 61 -19.29 23.76 9.54
CA GLU A 61 -19.20 25.09 10.14
C GLU A 61 -17.79 25.71 10.03
N ASN A 62 -17.14 25.55 8.87
CA ASN A 62 -15.77 25.98 8.61
C ASN A 62 -14.68 25.35 9.53
N LYS A 63 -14.97 24.24 10.18
CA LYS A 63 -14.02 23.50 11.02
C LYS A 63 -13.85 22.07 10.50
N VAL A 64 -12.62 21.58 10.52
CA VAL A 64 -12.34 20.16 10.27
C VAL A 64 -12.80 19.37 11.49
N ILE A 65 -13.81 18.53 11.32
CA ILE A 65 -14.37 17.67 12.38
C ILE A 65 -13.84 16.25 12.33
N ALA A 66 -13.33 15.81 11.19
CA ALA A 66 -12.63 14.53 11.02
C ALA A 66 -11.59 14.64 9.91
N SER A 67 -10.51 13.89 10.02
CA SER A 67 -9.47 13.81 9.00
C SER A 67 -8.81 12.44 9.00
N GLN A 68 -8.54 11.91 7.79
CA GLN A 68 -7.73 10.74 7.57
C GLN A 68 -6.62 11.10 6.58
N ASN A 69 -5.39 10.61 6.84
CA ASN A 69 -4.25 10.84 5.97
C ASN A 69 -3.68 9.51 5.50
N ASP A 70 -3.38 9.40 4.21
CA ASP A 70 -2.77 8.24 3.61
C ASP A 70 -1.65 8.64 2.65
N ARG A 71 -0.54 7.92 2.69
CA ARG A 71 0.58 8.09 1.77
C ARG A 71 0.59 6.97 0.75
N ILE A 72 0.38 7.29 -0.52
CA ILE A 72 0.08 6.32 -1.58
C ILE A 72 1.04 6.48 -2.77
N GLY A 73 1.63 5.36 -3.22
CA GLY A 73 2.34 5.28 -4.49
C GLY A 73 1.37 4.91 -5.63
N LEU A 74 1.21 5.80 -6.61
CA LEU A 74 0.31 5.55 -7.74
C LEU A 74 0.96 4.59 -8.72
N ARG A 75 0.36 3.42 -8.89
CA ARG A 75 0.84 2.36 -9.77
C ARG A 75 -0.29 1.48 -10.28
N THR A 76 -0.05 0.80 -11.37
CA THR A 76 -0.83 -0.36 -11.78
C THR A 76 0.03 -1.60 -11.61
N ILE A 77 -0.52 -2.67 -11.05
CA ILE A 77 0.14 -3.97 -10.99
C ILE A 77 -0.85 -5.04 -11.42
N ARG A 78 -0.42 -5.97 -12.26
CA ARG A 78 -1.21 -7.13 -12.64
C ARG A 78 -0.33 -8.37 -12.74
N LEU A 79 -0.91 -9.53 -12.48
CA LEU A 79 -0.31 -10.81 -12.76
C LEU A 79 -0.73 -11.24 -14.18
N GLU A 80 0.24 -11.53 -15.03
CA GLU A 80 0.03 -12.04 -16.36
C GLU A 80 0.28 -13.54 -16.40
N GLN A 81 -0.72 -14.27 -16.88
CA GLN A 81 -0.72 -15.73 -16.99
C GLN A 81 -1.20 -16.13 -18.38
N GLU A 82 -0.31 -16.11 -19.36
CA GLU A 82 -0.60 -16.50 -20.73
C GLU A 82 -0.19 -17.96 -20.97
N LYS A 83 -1.07 -18.71 -21.66
CA LYS A 83 -0.79 -20.09 -22.04
C LYS A 83 0.13 -20.13 -23.25
N ASP A 84 1.15 -20.96 -23.20
CA ASP A 84 2.02 -21.28 -24.32
C ASP A 84 2.10 -22.79 -24.54
N GLN A 85 3.03 -23.24 -25.38
CA GLN A 85 3.21 -24.68 -25.70
C GLN A 85 3.81 -25.49 -24.55
N TRP A 86 4.40 -24.85 -23.53
CA TRP A 86 5.02 -25.50 -22.37
C TRP A 86 4.22 -25.34 -21.08
N GLY A 87 3.22 -24.43 -21.03
CA GLY A 87 2.43 -24.22 -19.83
C GLY A 87 1.77 -22.85 -19.75
N ARG A 88 1.95 -22.16 -18.63
CA ARG A 88 1.48 -20.79 -18.43
C ARG A 88 2.61 -19.92 -17.89
N SER A 89 2.73 -18.72 -18.45
CA SER A 89 3.59 -17.69 -17.86
C SER A 89 3.07 -17.29 -16.49
N PHE A 90 3.96 -16.77 -15.66
CA PHE A 90 3.62 -16.18 -14.36
C PHE A 90 4.55 -14.99 -14.16
N ARG A 91 4.09 -13.81 -14.52
CA ARG A 91 4.91 -12.60 -14.43
C ARG A 91 4.11 -11.39 -13.97
N PHE A 92 4.76 -10.55 -13.20
CA PHE A 92 4.20 -9.30 -12.75
C PHE A 92 4.41 -8.22 -13.81
N ILE A 93 3.38 -7.40 -14.02
CA ILE A 93 3.44 -6.23 -14.91
C ILE A 93 3.17 -5.00 -14.04
N LEU A 94 4.19 -4.17 -13.85
CA LEU A 94 4.10 -2.92 -13.10
C LEU A 94 4.08 -1.75 -14.09
N ASN A 95 3.05 -0.92 -14.03
CA ASN A 95 2.88 0.24 -14.93
C ASN A 95 3.04 -0.11 -16.42
N GLY A 96 2.59 -1.29 -16.81
CA GLY A 96 2.69 -1.81 -18.18
C GLY A 96 4.03 -2.47 -18.51
N VAL A 97 5.00 -2.52 -17.61
CA VAL A 97 6.34 -3.08 -17.83
C VAL A 97 6.49 -4.41 -17.08
N PRO A 98 6.95 -5.49 -17.73
CA PRO A 98 7.24 -6.75 -17.05
C PRO A 98 8.33 -6.59 -15.99
N VAL A 99 8.11 -7.18 -14.82
CA VAL A 99 9.05 -7.16 -13.68
C VAL A 99 9.52 -8.57 -13.36
N TYR A 100 10.83 -8.74 -13.28
CA TYR A 100 11.42 -9.92 -12.66
C TYR A 100 11.44 -9.73 -11.14
N ALA A 101 10.68 -10.55 -10.41
CA ALA A 101 10.61 -10.49 -8.95
C ALA A 101 11.90 -11.05 -8.33
N LYS A 102 12.69 -10.16 -7.75
CA LYS A 102 13.93 -10.47 -7.02
C LYS A 102 13.70 -10.24 -5.54
N GLY A 103 13.79 -11.30 -4.73
CA GLY A 103 13.53 -11.13 -3.32
C GLY A 103 13.57 -12.43 -2.53
N VAL A 104 13.00 -12.37 -1.34
CA VAL A 104 13.02 -13.44 -0.35
C VAL A 104 11.65 -13.60 0.32
N ASN A 105 11.47 -14.74 1.02
CA ASN A 105 10.37 -14.89 1.96
C ASN A 105 10.68 -14.13 3.25
N VAL A 106 9.68 -13.48 3.79
CA VAL A 106 9.70 -12.82 5.10
C VAL A 106 8.97 -13.71 6.09
N ILE A 107 9.62 -14.00 7.18
CA ILE A 107 9.06 -14.60 8.39
C ILE A 107 9.04 -13.52 9.48
N PRO A 108 8.35 -13.71 10.61
CA PRO A 108 8.38 -12.72 11.70
C PRO A 108 9.81 -12.31 12.09
N PHE A 109 10.05 -11.02 12.24
CA PHE A 109 11.37 -10.44 12.50
C PHE A 109 11.88 -10.71 13.91
N ASP A 110 10.99 -11.08 14.84
CA ASP A 110 11.33 -11.50 16.18
C ASP A 110 10.29 -12.53 16.66
N ASN A 111 10.73 -13.40 17.61
CA ASN A 111 9.85 -14.35 18.27
C ASN A 111 8.89 -13.64 19.25
N ILE A 112 9.28 -12.47 19.75
CA ILE A 112 8.47 -11.62 20.62
C ILE A 112 7.98 -10.44 19.77
N LEU A 113 6.77 -10.56 19.27
CA LEU A 113 6.22 -9.59 18.30
C LEU A 113 6.14 -8.14 18.83
N SER A 114 5.98 -7.98 20.16
CA SER A 114 5.99 -6.65 20.81
C SER A 114 7.34 -5.93 20.73
N ASP A 115 8.41 -6.64 20.46
CA ASP A 115 9.77 -6.09 20.40
C ASP A 115 10.13 -5.65 18.97
N VAL A 116 9.26 -5.93 17.99
CA VAL A 116 9.40 -5.44 16.63
C VAL A 116 9.08 -3.94 16.59
N THR A 117 10.08 -3.15 16.24
CA THR A 117 10.00 -1.69 16.18
C THR A 117 10.19 -1.19 14.75
N PRO A 118 9.91 0.09 14.44
CA PRO A 118 10.25 0.68 13.16
C PRO A 118 11.72 0.50 12.75
N GLU A 119 12.62 0.53 13.72
CA GLU A 119 14.05 0.30 13.52
C GLU A 119 14.35 -1.17 13.16
N THR A 120 13.60 -2.12 13.72
CA THR A 120 13.72 -3.54 13.36
C THR A 120 13.41 -3.71 11.87
N TYR A 121 12.33 -3.10 11.37
CA TYR A 121 12.02 -3.12 9.93
C TYR A 121 13.12 -2.46 9.11
N ARG A 122 13.55 -1.25 9.47
CA ARG A 122 14.57 -0.52 8.74
C ARG A 122 15.86 -1.33 8.56
N ARG A 123 16.35 -1.94 9.64
CA ARG A 123 17.56 -2.76 9.66
C ARG A 123 17.50 -3.98 8.73
N ASN A 124 16.31 -4.48 8.43
CA ASN A 124 16.13 -5.63 7.55
C ASN A 124 15.75 -5.23 6.11
N LEU A 125 14.94 -4.18 5.94
CA LEU A 125 14.43 -3.78 4.63
C LEU A 125 15.45 -2.95 3.83
N GLU A 126 16.21 -2.05 4.46
CA GLU A 126 17.24 -1.27 3.76
C GLU A 126 18.32 -2.17 3.11
N PRO A 127 18.90 -3.16 3.81
CA PRO A 127 19.84 -4.09 3.18
C PRO A 127 19.21 -4.92 2.06
N ALA A 128 17.94 -5.31 2.17
CA ALA A 128 17.23 -6.01 1.11
C ALA A 128 17.14 -5.15 -0.16
N ALA A 129 16.75 -3.87 -0.01
CA ALA A 129 16.73 -2.93 -1.13
C ALA A 129 18.14 -2.68 -1.71
N GLN A 130 19.16 -2.53 -0.87
CA GLN A 130 20.55 -2.37 -1.29
C GLN A 130 21.09 -3.60 -2.03
N ALA A 131 20.60 -4.80 -1.70
CA ALA A 131 20.89 -6.03 -2.42
C ALA A 131 20.09 -6.16 -3.75
N ASN A 132 19.47 -5.08 -4.21
CA ASN A 132 18.64 -5.02 -5.43
C ASN A 132 17.40 -5.92 -5.40
N MET A 133 16.88 -6.24 -4.23
CA MET A 133 15.56 -6.86 -4.12
C MET A 133 14.48 -5.83 -4.45
N ASN A 134 13.41 -6.29 -5.09
CA ASN A 134 12.25 -5.46 -5.46
C ASN A 134 10.91 -6.09 -5.05
N MET A 135 10.94 -7.26 -4.43
CA MET A 135 9.74 -7.95 -3.92
C MET A 135 10.09 -8.75 -2.66
N LEU A 136 9.17 -8.76 -1.71
CA LEU A 136 9.22 -9.62 -0.53
C LEU A 136 7.91 -10.42 -0.46
N ARG A 137 7.99 -11.69 -0.08
CA ARG A 137 6.80 -12.49 0.18
C ARG A 137 6.65 -12.68 1.69
N VAL A 138 5.59 -12.10 2.24
CA VAL A 138 5.19 -12.35 3.63
C VAL A 138 4.54 -13.72 3.68
N TRP A 139 5.24 -14.65 4.32
CA TRP A 139 4.88 -16.06 4.36
C TRP A 139 3.64 -16.32 5.23
N GLY A 140 2.76 -17.21 4.77
CA GLY A 140 1.48 -17.51 5.41
C GLY A 140 1.54 -18.24 6.75
N GLY A 141 2.73 -18.64 7.22
CA GLY A 141 2.97 -19.15 8.57
C GLY A 141 3.46 -18.08 9.56
N GLY A 142 3.48 -16.81 9.14
CA GLY A 142 3.87 -15.67 9.94
C GLY A 142 2.68 -14.87 10.47
N ILE A 143 2.77 -13.56 10.34
CA ILE A 143 1.76 -12.59 10.75
C ILE A 143 1.46 -11.60 9.61
N TYR A 144 0.35 -10.89 9.69
CA TYR A 144 0.21 -9.63 8.96
C TYR A 144 1.05 -8.58 9.67
N GLU A 145 2.00 -8.01 8.96
CA GLU A 145 2.92 -7.02 9.52
C GLU A 145 2.19 -5.70 9.84
N THR A 146 2.85 -4.83 10.58
CA THR A 146 2.29 -3.51 10.93
C THR A 146 2.30 -2.56 9.73
N ASP A 147 1.50 -1.49 9.77
CA ASP A 147 1.47 -0.45 8.73
C ASP A 147 2.86 0.16 8.47
N GLU A 148 3.72 0.19 9.50
CA GLU A 148 5.09 0.68 9.35
C GLU A 148 5.94 -0.16 8.41
N PHE A 149 5.79 -1.49 8.45
CA PHE A 149 6.46 -2.38 7.50
C PHE A 149 6.09 -2.02 6.05
N TYR A 150 4.79 -1.90 5.77
CA TYR A 150 4.31 -1.59 4.42
C TYR A 150 4.73 -0.18 3.99
N ARG A 151 4.71 0.82 4.88
CA ARG A 151 5.19 2.18 4.60
C ARG A 151 6.68 2.22 4.22
N GLN A 152 7.51 1.45 4.94
CA GLN A 152 8.93 1.34 4.60
C GLN A 152 9.13 0.62 3.27
N CYS A 153 8.38 -0.45 3.00
CA CYS A 153 8.42 -1.15 1.71
C CYS A 153 8.04 -0.23 0.54
N ASP A 154 6.98 0.57 0.68
CA ASP A 154 6.59 1.57 -0.32
C ASP A 154 7.71 2.59 -0.57
N SER A 155 8.38 3.05 0.49
CA SER A 155 9.48 4.03 0.39
C SER A 155 10.74 3.46 -0.24
N LEU A 156 10.99 2.15 -0.07
CA LEU A 156 12.17 1.45 -0.59
C LEU A 156 11.93 0.79 -1.96
N GLY A 157 10.72 0.84 -2.48
CA GLY A 157 10.38 0.19 -3.75
C GLY A 157 10.25 -1.33 -3.66
N LEU A 158 9.91 -1.85 -2.50
CA LEU A 158 9.73 -3.28 -2.28
C LEU A 158 8.25 -3.64 -2.46
N MET A 159 7.93 -4.35 -3.54
CA MET A 159 6.59 -4.92 -3.73
C MET A 159 6.35 -6.02 -2.71
N ILE A 160 5.10 -6.20 -2.28
CA ILE A 160 4.75 -7.23 -1.32
C ILE A 160 3.83 -8.27 -1.97
N TRP A 161 4.23 -9.53 -1.87
CA TRP A 161 3.39 -10.68 -2.06
C TRP A 161 2.91 -11.13 -0.68
N GLN A 162 1.67 -10.81 -0.33
CA GLN A 162 1.10 -11.17 0.95
C GLN A 162 0.35 -12.49 0.84
N ASP A 163 0.84 -13.53 1.51
CA ASP A 163 0.05 -14.74 1.70
C ASP A 163 -1.08 -14.49 2.71
N PHE A 164 -2.19 -15.18 2.56
CA PHE A 164 -3.13 -15.34 3.67
C PHE A 164 -2.48 -16.17 4.78
N ILE A 165 -2.64 -15.74 6.03
CA ILE A 165 -1.97 -16.36 7.19
C ILE A 165 -2.74 -17.62 7.61
N PHE A 166 -2.74 -18.63 6.74
CA PHE A 166 -3.44 -19.90 6.94
C PHE A 166 -2.51 -21.13 6.86
N SER A 167 -1.18 -20.93 6.92
CA SER A 167 -0.22 -22.03 6.92
C SER A 167 0.05 -22.57 8.32
N CYS A 168 0.54 -23.80 8.36
CA CYS A 168 1.13 -24.45 9.54
C CYS A 168 0.15 -24.74 10.68
N THR A 169 -1.16 -24.63 10.50
CA THR A 169 -2.16 -25.02 11.50
C THR A 169 -3.44 -25.53 10.84
N MET A 170 -4.23 -26.26 11.64
CA MET A 170 -5.57 -26.65 11.25
C MET A 170 -6.55 -25.61 11.78
N TYR A 171 -7.29 -24.97 10.88
CA TYR A 171 -8.34 -24.02 11.23
C TYR A 171 -9.68 -24.73 11.42
N PRO A 172 -10.52 -24.29 12.35
CA PRO A 172 -11.86 -24.82 12.51
C PRO A 172 -12.66 -24.59 11.21
N ARG A 173 -13.51 -25.57 10.87
CA ARG A 173 -14.43 -25.51 9.72
C ARG A 173 -15.66 -24.69 10.05
#